data_8bda4b30f6657014660d5182581101b3
#
_entry.id   8bda4b30f6657014660d5182581101b3
#
_cell.length_a   1.000
_cell.length_b   1.000
_cell.length_c   1.000
_cell.angle_alpha   90.00
_cell.angle_beta   90.00
_cell.angle_gamma   90.00
#
_symmetry.space_group_name_H-M   'P 1'
#
loop_
_entity.id
_entity.type
_entity.pdbx_description
1 polymer ?
#
loop_
_entity_poly.entity_id
_entity_poly.type
_entity_poly.pdbx_seq_one_letter_code
_entity_poly.pdbx_strand_id
1 'polypeptide(L)'
;ASRNDKDFRNLMDVYLDAVLNPNIGKEKKIFMQEGWHYELTEPDGELTYNGVVYNEMKGAFSSPESVLDRHIKAVMFPDTCYAFESGGDPEEITALTYEDYLAFYNKYYHPSNSYIYLYGDMDFAEKLEWMDKEYLEKYDRQEIDSEIQIQKAFEEPIEKEIFYSVSETESLENATYLSVNTSAGN
;
A
#
# COMPACT_ATOMS: atom_id res chain seq x y z
N ALA A 1 10.55 -17.62 -5.35
CA ALA A 1 10.52 -18.69 -6.36
C ALA A 1 11.56 -19.76 -6.04
N SER A 2 11.27 -21.04 -6.31
CA SER A 2 12.21 -22.15 -6.09
C SER A 2 12.12 -23.17 -7.23
N ARG A 3 13.23 -23.89 -7.48
CA ARG A 3 13.29 -25.04 -8.38
C ARG A 3 13.17 -26.38 -7.62
N ASN A 4 13.09 -26.32 -6.31
CA ASN A 4 12.95 -27.50 -5.45
C ASN A 4 11.52 -27.52 -4.89
N ASP A 5 10.82 -28.65 -5.06
CA ASP A 5 9.41 -28.77 -4.68
C ASP A 5 9.17 -28.60 -3.17
N LYS A 6 10.06 -29.18 -2.33
CA LYS A 6 9.97 -29.02 -0.87
C LYS A 6 10.20 -27.59 -0.43
N ASP A 7 11.16 -26.91 -1.06
CA ASP A 7 11.44 -25.51 -0.78
C ASP A 7 10.30 -24.61 -1.26
N PHE A 8 9.73 -24.89 -2.44
CA PHE A 8 8.57 -24.19 -2.94
C PHE A 8 7.37 -24.31 -1.99
N ARG A 9 7.10 -25.51 -1.48
CA ARG A 9 6.05 -25.74 -0.48
C ARG A 9 6.31 -24.97 0.82
N ASN A 10 7.56 -24.96 1.29
CA ASN A 10 7.94 -24.18 2.47
C ASN A 10 7.75 -22.67 2.25
N LEU A 11 8.09 -22.16 1.06
CA LEU A 11 7.83 -20.76 0.71
C LEU A 11 6.33 -20.43 0.66
N MET A 12 5.51 -21.33 0.13
CA MET A 12 4.04 -21.19 0.16
C MET A 12 3.52 -21.12 1.60
N ASP A 13 4.00 -22.01 2.46
CA ASP A 13 3.60 -22.08 3.88
C ASP A 13 3.94 -20.77 4.61
N VAL A 14 5.19 -20.34 4.54
CA VAL A 14 5.65 -19.09 5.17
C VAL A 14 4.85 -17.87 4.65
N TYR A 15 4.60 -17.82 3.34
CA TYR A 15 3.90 -16.69 2.74
C TYR A 15 2.42 -16.66 3.11
N LEU A 16 1.73 -17.80 3.03
CA LEU A 16 0.31 -17.90 3.40
C LEU A 16 0.10 -17.64 4.90
N ASP A 17 0.98 -18.15 5.75
CA ASP A 17 0.94 -17.88 7.17
C ASP A 17 1.13 -16.39 7.46
N ALA A 18 2.11 -15.74 6.83
CA ALA A 18 2.35 -14.31 6.99
C ALA A 18 1.16 -13.44 6.54
N VAL A 19 0.43 -13.87 5.51
CA VAL A 19 -0.72 -13.11 4.98
C VAL A 19 -2.00 -13.37 5.78
N LEU A 20 -2.28 -14.64 6.11
CA LEU A 20 -3.55 -15.04 6.72
C LEU A 20 -3.52 -15.10 8.25
N ASN A 21 -2.33 -15.28 8.86
CA ASN A 21 -2.14 -15.38 10.31
C ASN A 21 -1.03 -14.44 10.83
N PRO A 22 -0.94 -13.18 10.38
CA PRO A 22 0.16 -12.31 10.78
C PRO A 22 0.13 -12.03 12.29
N ASN A 23 1.30 -11.74 12.84
CA ASN A 23 1.44 -11.40 14.25
C ASN A 23 0.99 -9.96 14.61
N ILE A 24 0.50 -9.21 13.64
CA ILE A 24 0.07 -7.80 13.81
C ILE A 24 -1.00 -7.62 14.89
N GLY A 25 -1.92 -8.58 15.02
CA GLY A 25 -2.96 -8.55 16.04
C GLY A 25 -2.49 -8.92 17.46
N LYS A 26 -1.28 -9.47 17.59
CA LYS A 26 -0.71 -9.92 18.86
C LYS A 26 0.40 -8.98 19.37
N GLU A 27 1.07 -8.28 18.48
CA GLU A 27 2.27 -7.49 18.79
C GLU A 27 2.17 -6.10 18.16
N LYS A 28 1.70 -5.13 18.94
CA LYS A 28 1.56 -3.72 18.52
C LYS A 28 2.88 -3.09 18.05
N LYS A 29 4.02 -3.57 18.53
CA LYS A 29 5.33 -3.05 18.13
C LYS A 29 5.61 -3.23 16.64
N ILE A 30 5.00 -4.21 15.97
CA ILE A 30 5.08 -4.38 14.52
C ILE A 30 4.54 -3.14 13.81
N PHE A 31 3.35 -2.66 14.21
CA PHE A 31 2.78 -1.42 13.67
C PHE A 31 3.67 -0.21 13.94
N MET A 32 4.23 -0.10 15.15
CA MET A 32 5.10 1.02 15.51
C MET A 32 6.41 1.01 14.73
N GLN A 33 7.00 -0.15 14.53
CA GLN A 33 8.25 -0.29 13.79
C GLN A 33 8.06 -0.06 12.29
N GLU A 34 7.08 -0.71 11.70
CA GLU A 34 6.85 -0.68 10.26
C GLU A 34 6.07 0.56 9.81
N GLY A 35 5.05 0.95 10.54
CA GLY A 35 4.22 2.11 10.24
C GLY A 35 4.87 3.42 10.67
N TRP A 36 4.60 3.82 11.92
CA TRP A 36 5.18 5.01 12.52
C TRP A 36 5.18 4.97 14.05
N HIS A 37 6.08 5.73 14.67
CA HIS A 37 6.14 5.97 16.11
C HIS A 37 6.86 7.30 16.41
N TYR A 38 6.71 7.77 17.64
CA TYR A 38 7.54 8.86 18.15
C TYR A 38 8.92 8.33 18.55
N GLU A 39 9.95 9.01 18.11
CA GLU A 39 11.34 8.71 18.45
C GLU A 39 11.99 9.87 19.20
N LEU A 40 12.69 9.53 20.26
CA LEU A 40 13.54 10.45 21.03
C LEU A 40 14.97 9.88 21.03
N THR A 41 15.85 10.50 20.27
CA THR A 41 17.25 10.04 20.13
C THR A 41 18.14 10.44 21.28
N GLU A 42 17.85 11.60 21.92
CA GLU A 42 18.59 12.13 23.06
C GLU A 42 17.60 12.54 24.17
N PRO A 43 17.97 12.39 25.47
CA PRO A 43 17.05 12.68 26.59
C PRO A 43 16.42 14.07 26.58
N ASP A 44 17.15 15.07 26.11
CA ASP A 44 16.71 16.47 25.99
C ASP A 44 16.44 16.86 24.52
N GLY A 45 16.36 15.87 23.61
CA GLY A 45 16.16 16.07 22.19
C GLY A 45 14.72 16.42 21.82
N GLU A 46 14.54 16.74 20.57
CA GLU A 46 13.21 16.96 19.99
C GLU A 46 12.54 15.62 19.64
N LEU A 47 11.24 15.53 19.90
CA LEU A 47 10.46 14.36 19.54
C LEU A 47 10.21 14.36 18.03
N THR A 48 10.59 13.28 17.36
CA THR A 48 10.45 13.14 15.91
C THR A 48 9.56 11.95 15.56
N TYR A 49 9.10 11.90 14.31
CA TYR A 49 8.42 10.74 13.75
C TYR A 49 9.43 9.80 13.07
N ASN A 50 9.29 8.51 13.31
CA ASN A 50 10.06 7.46 12.66
C ASN A 50 9.18 6.26 12.36
N GLY A 51 9.60 5.41 11.43
CA GLY A 51 8.92 4.20 10.98
C GLY A 51 9.37 3.83 9.58
N VAL A 52 9.36 2.55 9.24
CA VAL A 52 9.87 2.08 7.94
C VAL A 52 9.04 2.70 6.80
N VAL A 53 7.72 2.47 6.80
CA VAL A 53 6.82 2.98 5.76
C VAL A 53 6.78 4.51 5.77
N TYR A 54 6.71 5.15 6.95
CA TYR A 54 6.74 6.60 7.05
C TYR A 54 7.98 7.21 6.37
N ASN A 55 9.16 6.68 6.66
CA ASN A 55 10.41 7.17 6.08
C ASN A 55 10.52 6.90 4.58
N GLU A 56 10.08 5.72 4.13
CA GLU A 56 10.01 5.35 2.72
C GLU A 56 9.12 6.32 1.93
N MET A 57 7.93 6.58 2.42
CA MET A 57 6.98 7.46 1.74
C MET A 57 7.42 8.92 1.79
N LYS A 58 8.02 9.38 2.89
CA LYS A 58 8.64 10.69 2.95
C LYS A 58 9.75 10.87 1.90
N GLY A 59 10.56 9.82 1.68
CA GLY A 59 11.54 9.80 0.61
C GLY A 59 10.93 9.78 -0.79
N ALA A 60 9.91 8.94 -1.02
CA ALA A 60 9.21 8.81 -2.29
C ALA A 60 8.53 10.13 -2.73
N PHE A 61 8.08 10.97 -1.79
CA PHE A 61 7.39 12.23 -2.08
C PHE A 61 8.32 13.44 -2.19
N SER A 62 9.63 13.22 -2.17
CA SER A 62 10.59 14.32 -2.21
C SER A 62 10.91 14.85 -3.60
N SER A 63 10.61 14.09 -4.70
CA SER A 63 10.90 14.54 -6.05
C SER A 63 9.75 15.33 -6.68
N PRO A 64 10.06 16.32 -7.56
CA PRO A 64 9.04 17.07 -8.28
C PRO A 64 8.09 16.20 -9.11
N GLU A 65 8.64 15.16 -9.75
CA GLU A 65 7.87 14.21 -10.56
C GLU A 65 6.88 13.41 -9.71
N SER A 66 7.29 12.98 -8.52
CA SER A 66 6.41 12.27 -7.58
C SER A 66 5.29 13.18 -7.07
N VAL A 67 5.58 14.45 -6.79
CA VAL A 67 4.57 15.45 -6.43
C VAL A 67 3.56 15.63 -7.55
N LEU A 68 4.05 15.76 -8.80
CA LEU A 68 3.20 15.89 -9.98
C LEU A 68 2.30 14.67 -10.17
N ASP A 69 2.87 13.46 -10.17
CA ASP A 69 2.14 12.20 -10.40
C ASP A 69 1.01 11.99 -9.36
N ARG A 70 1.32 12.26 -8.08
CA ARG A 70 0.33 12.20 -7.01
C ARG A 70 -0.84 13.16 -7.24
N HIS A 71 -0.56 14.39 -7.64
CA HIS A 71 -1.60 15.37 -7.91
C HIS A 71 -2.41 15.03 -9.17
N ILE A 72 -1.76 14.47 -10.19
CA ILE A 72 -2.47 13.95 -11.37
C ILE A 72 -3.48 12.88 -10.95
N LYS A 73 -3.07 11.89 -10.16
CA LYS A 73 -3.96 10.84 -9.65
C LYS A 73 -5.14 11.42 -8.85
N ALA A 74 -4.86 12.31 -7.91
CA ALA A 74 -5.88 12.94 -7.07
C ALA A 74 -6.88 13.79 -7.87
N VAL A 75 -6.43 14.45 -8.94
CA VAL A 75 -7.30 15.25 -9.82
C VAL A 75 -8.08 14.39 -10.79
N MET A 76 -7.46 13.34 -11.33
CA MET A 76 -8.10 12.45 -12.31
C MET A 76 -9.11 11.49 -11.71
N PHE A 77 -8.94 11.10 -10.44
CA PHE A 77 -9.74 10.05 -9.79
C PHE A 77 -10.25 10.44 -8.39
N PRO A 78 -10.80 11.65 -8.19
CA PRO A 78 -11.16 12.17 -6.86
C PRO A 78 -12.24 11.35 -6.12
N ASP A 79 -13.07 10.61 -6.86
CA ASP A 79 -14.20 9.85 -6.30
C ASP A 79 -13.81 8.37 -6.00
N THR A 80 -12.56 7.98 -6.21
CA THR A 80 -12.12 6.59 -6.10
C THR A 80 -10.88 6.43 -5.22
N CYS A 81 -10.55 5.19 -4.86
CA CYS A 81 -9.32 4.88 -4.12
C CYS A 81 -8.03 5.22 -4.91
N TYR A 82 -8.11 5.43 -6.22
CA TYR A 82 -6.97 5.83 -7.04
C TYR A 82 -6.51 7.28 -6.82
N ALA A 83 -7.31 8.09 -6.11
CA ALA A 83 -6.88 9.41 -5.65
C ALA A 83 -5.72 9.34 -4.63
N PHE A 84 -5.59 8.20 -3.95
CA PHE A 84 -4.65 8.01 -2.85
C PHE A 84 -3.43 7.21 -3.29
N GLU A 85 -2.31 7.47 -2.65
CA GLU A 85 -1.09 6.69 -2.85
C GLU A 85 -1.13 5.41 -2.03
N SER A 86 -0.81 4.27 -2.66
CA SER A 86 -0.93 2.94 -2.02
C SER A 86 0.00 2.75 -0.82
N GLY A 87 1.15 3.41 -0.81
CA GLY A 87 2.08 3.41 0.34
C GLY A 87 1.67 4.37 1.45
N GLY A 88 0.69 5.22 1.21
CA GLY A 88 0.20 6.24 2.13
C GLY A 88 0.89 7.59 1.96
N ASP A 89 0.22 8.63 2.41
CA ASP A 89 0.76 9.99 2.46
C ASP A 89 1.48 10.19 3.80
N PRO A 90 2.77 10.61 3.83
CA PRO A 90 3.49 10.83 5.08
C PRO A 90 2.85 11.87 6.00
N GLU A 91 2.05 12.81 5.48
CA GLU A 91 1.29 13.76 6.30
C GLU A 91 0.09 13.09 7.00
N GLU A 92 -0.47 12.03 6.41
CA GLU A 92 -1.62 11.30 6.93
C GLU A 92 -1.22 10.03 7.72
N ILE A 93 -0.08 9.42 7.41
CA ILE A 93 0.39 8.17 8.05
C ILE A 93 0.44 8.33 9.57
N THR A 94 0.87 9.49 10.07
CA THR A 94 1.01 9.75 11.51
C THR A 94 -0.31 9.96 12.23
N ALA A 95 -1.42 10.09 11.52
CA ALA A 95 -2.77 10.11 12.07
C ALA A 95 -3.38 8.71 12.24
N LEU A 96 -2.82 7.68 11.57
CA LEU A 96 -3.32 6.32 11.65
C LEU A 96 -3.06 5.70 13.02
N THR A 97 -4.08 5.08 13.58
CA THR A 97 -3.98 4.34 14.83
C THR A 97 -3.73 2.85 14.57
N TYR A 98 -3.27 2.15 15.59
CA TYR A 98 -3.15 0.70 15.53
C TYR A 98 -4.51 0.01 15.34
N GLU A 99 -5.55 0.58 15.91
CA GLU A 99 -6.93 0.11 15.80
C GLU A 99 -7.45 0.24 14.36
N ASP A 100 -7.17 1.35 13.67
CA ASP A 100 -7.51 1.55 12.26
C ASP A 100 -6.78 0.55 11.35
N TYR A 101 -5.50 0.33 11.62
CA TYR A 101 -4.68 -0.65 10.91
C TYR A 101 -5.26 -2.07 11.03
N LEU A 102 -5.61 -2.50 12.24
CA LEU A 102 -6.24 -3.80 12.46
C LEU A 102 -7.63 -3.90 11.83
N ALA A 103 -8.42 -2.85 11.91
CA ALA A 103 -9.75 -2.80 11.30
C ALA A 103 -9.67 -2.97 9.78
N PHE A 104 -8.71 -2.29 9.14
CA PHE A 104 -8.46 -2.44 7.71
C PHE A 104 -8.03 -3.87 7.34
N TYR A 105 -7.06 -4.43 8.06
CA TYR A 105 -6.62 -5.79 7.84
C TYR A 105 -7.79 -6.78 7.97
N ASN A 106 -8.52 -6.74 9.07
CA ASN A 106 -9.64 -7.66 9.34
C ASN A 106 -10.78 -7.53 8.33
N LYS A 107 -10.97 -6.34 7.74
CA LYS A 107 -12.00 -6.12 6.72
C LYS A 107 -11.62 -6.71 5.36
N TYR A 108 -10.38 -6.53 4.93
CA TYR A 108 -9.99 -6.77 3.54
C TYR A 108 -9.13 -8.01 3.31
N TYR A 109 -8.36 -8.45 4.32
CA TYR A 109 -7.45 -9.59 4.23
C TYR A 109 -8.18 -10.89 4.60
N HIS A 110 -9.00 -11.35 3.67
CA HIS A 110 -9.76 -12.58 3.79
C HIS A 110 -9.63 -13.36 2.48
N PRO A 111 -9.57 -14.72 2.50
CA PRO A 111 -9.46 -15.52 1.27
C PRO A 111 -10.53 -15.21 0.23
N SER A 112 -11.76 -14.87 0.65
CA SER A 112 -12.85 -14.49 -0.27
C SER A 112 -12.59 -13.19 -1.04
N ASN A 113 -11.63 -12.37 -0.62
CA ASN A 113 -11.20 -11.12 -1.26
C ASN A 113 -9.80 -11.23 -1.86
N SER A 114 -9.40 -12.42 -2.28
CA SER A 114 -8.06 -12.66 -2.80
C SER A 114 -8.06 -13.44 -4.11
N TYR A 115 -7.00 -13.25 -4.87
CA TYR A 115 -6.62 -14.12 -5.98
C TYR A 115 -5.31 -14.79 -5.65
N ILE A 116 -5.27 -16.11 -5.71
CA ILE A 116 -4.06 -16.90 -5.49
C ILE A 116 -3.54 -17.33 -6.85
N TYR A 117 -2.32 -16.94 -7.18
CA TYR A 117 -1.68 -17.26 -8.43
C TYR A 117 -0.46 -18.15 -8.22
N LEU A 118 -0.46 -19.32 -8.82
CA LEU A 118 0.63 -20.27 -8.85
C LEU A 118 1.16 -20.40 -10.28
N TYR A 119 2.46 -20.33 -10.45
CA TYR A 119 3.09 -20.45 -11.76
C TYR A 119 4.35 -21.32 -11.68
N GLY A 120 4.47 -22.25 -12.61
CA GLY A 120 5.66 -23.10 -12.78
C GLY A 120 5.30 -24.56 -13.12
N ASP A 121 6.31 -25.39 -13.21
CA ASP A 121 6.19 -26.83 -13.39
C ASP A 121 6.01 -27.48 -12.02
N MET A 122 4.75 -27.82 -11.69
CA MET A 122 4.38 -28.41 -10.38
C MET A 122 3.09 -29.23 -10.50
N ASP A 123 2.84 -30.08 -9.55
CA ASP A 123 1.54 -30.71 -9.35
C ASP A 123 0.57 -29.69 -8.70
N PHE A 124 -0.23 -29.04 -9.54
CA PHE A 124 -1.21 -28.04 -9.07
C PHE A 124 -2.28 -28.64 -8.19
N ALA A 125 -2.72 -29.89 -8.46
CA ALA A 125 -3.77 -30.53 -7.67
C ALA A 125 -3.29 -30.77 -6.23
N GLU A 126 -2.07 -31.28 -6.07
CA GLU A 126 -1.44 -31.46 -4.76
C GLU A 126 -1.29 -30.12 -4.01
N LYS A 127 -0.84 -29.06 -4.70
CA LYS A 127 -0.65 -27.73 -4.07
C LYS A 127 -1.99 -27.11 -3.65
N LEU A 128 -3.03 -27.23 -4.48
CA LEU A 128 -4.36 -26.73 -4.15
C LEU A 128 -4.98 -27.49 -2.97
N GLU A 129 -4.91 -28.84 -2.97
CA GLU A 129 -5.38 -29.65 -1.84
C GLU A 129 -4.66 -29.29 -0.53
N TRP A 130 -3.36 -29.10 -0.59
CA TRP A 130 -2.58 -28.68 0.57
C TRP A 130 -2.96 -27.30 1.08
N MET A 131 -3.13 -26.30 0.17
CA MET A 131 -3.55 -24.95 0.56
C MET A 131 -4.93 -24.96 1.19
N ASP A 132 -5.86 -25.71 0.59
CA ASP A 132 -7.22 -25.81 1.12
C ASP A 132 -7.19 -26.35 2.55
N LYS A 133 -6.59 -27.50 2.75
CA LYS A 133 -6.52 -28.20 4.03
C LYS A 133 -5.80 -27.41 5.13
N GLU A 134 -4.67 -26.79 4.83
CA GLU A 134 -3.83 -26.12 5.84
C GLU A 134 -4.35 -24.71 6.16
N TYR A 135 -4.91 -24.01 5.16
CA TYR A 135 -5.23 -22.60 5.27
C TYR A 135 -6.70 -22.26 5.00
N LEU A 136 -7.28 -22.71 3.87
CA LEU A 136 -8.51 -22.13 3.36
C LEU A 136 -9.78 -22.76 3.97
N GLU A 137 -9.80 -24.05 4.30
CA GLU A 137 -10.95 -24.73 4.89
C GLU A 137 -11.43 -24.17 6.23
N LYS A 138 -10.58 -23.34 6.87
CA LYS A 138 -10.88 -22.66 8.14
C LYS A 138 -11.78 -21.43 7.96
N TYR A 139 -11.96 -20.99 6.72
CA TYR A 139 -12.69 -19.77 6.40
C TYR A 139 -14.00 -20.09 5.69
N ASP A 140 -15.08 -19.53 6.18
CA ASP A 140 -16.34 -19.51 5.44
C ASP A 140 -16.31 -18.41 4.38
N ARG A 141 -17.03 -18.60 3.27
CA ARG A 141 -17.15 -17.57 2.25
C ARG A 141 -17.85 -16.34 2.81
N GLN A 142 -17.24 -15.18 2.59
CA GLN A 142 -17.78 -13.88 2.98
C GLN A 142 -17.93 -12.97 1.76
N GLU A 143 -18.96 -12.11 1.77
CA GLU A 143 -19.06 -10.99 0.85
C GLU A 143 -18.35 -9.80 1.47
N ILE A 144 -17.34 -9.29 0.76
CA ILE A 144 -16.52 -8.17 1.22
C ILE A 144 -16.73 -7.03 0.25
N ASP A 145 -17.18 -5.91 0.77
CA ASP A 145 -17.35 -4.67 0.01
C ASP A 145 -15.97 -4.08 -0.32
N SER A 146 -15.41 -4.53 -1.43
CA SER A 146 -14.11 -4.11 -1.97
C SER A 146 -14.22 -3.65 -3.43
N GLU A 147 -15.44 -3.43 -3.93
CA GLU A 147 -15.65 -2.97 -5.30
C GLU A 147 -15.13 -1.54 -5.48
N ILE A 148 -14.29 -1.37 -6.50
CA ILE A 148 -13.76 -0.05 -6.86
C ILE A 148 -14.77 0.63 -7.78
N GLN A 149 -15.26 1.78 -7.34
CA GLN A 149 -16.19 2.57 -8.14
C GLN A 149 -15.49 3.18 -9.36
N ILE A 150 -16.22 3.27 -10.45
CA ILE A 150 -15.73 3.94 -11.66
C ILE A 150 -15.79 5.45 -11.43
N GLN A 151 -14.69 6.14 -11.76
CA GLN A 151 -14.64 7.61 -11.72
C GLN A 151 -15.71 8.19 -12.66
N LYS A 152 -16.49 9.13 -12.16
CA LYS A 152 -17.45 9.87 -12.99
C LYS A 152 -16.71 10.75 -14.00
N ALA A 153 -17.23 10.82 -15.22
CA ALA A 153 -16.68 11.71 -16.24
C ALA A 153 -16.78 13.17 -15.79
N PHE A 154 -15.77 13.94 -16.08
CA PHE A 154 -15.79 15.39 -15.89
C PHE A 154 -16.57 16.05 -17.04
N GLU A 155 -17.34 17.08 -16.73
CA GLU A 155 -18.07 17.85 -17.73
C GLU A 155 -17.16 18.87 -18.42
N GLU A 156 -16.16 19.37 -17.70
CA GLU A 156 -15.22 20.39 -18.17
C GLU A 156 -13.78 20.00 -17.82
N PRO A 157 -12.78 20.46 -18.59
CA PRO A 157 -11.38 20.28 -18.25
C PRO A 157 -11.05 20.91 -16.88
N ILE A 158 -10.18 20.25 -16.12
CA ILE A 158 -9.70 20.75 -14.84
C ILE A 158 -8.29 21.27 -15.01
N GLU A 159 -8.06 22.52 -14.61
CA GLU A 159 -6.73 23.10 -14.52
C GLU A 159 -6.30 23.19 -13.06
N LYS A 160 -5.08 22.75 -12.75
CA LYS A 160 -4.49 22.85 -11.42
C LYS A 160 -3.08 23.39 -11.51
N GLU A 161 -2.78 24.36 -10.67
CA GLU A 161 -1.45 24.82 -10.38
C GLU A 161 -1.03 24.30 -9.00
N ILE A 162 0.13 23.66 -8.93
CA ILE A 162 0.68 23.11 -7.70
C ILE A 162 2.13 23.57 -7.55
N PHE A 163 2.59 23.63 -6.31
CA PHE A 163 3.94 24.02 -5.96
C PHE A 163 4.68 22.84 -5.35
N TYR A 164 5.97 22.77 -5.60
CA TYR A 164 6.85 21.81 -4.95
C TYR A 164 8.05 22.51 -4.34
N SER A 165 8.64 21.90 -3.33
CA SER A 165 9.80 22.43 -2.65
C SER A 165 11.06 22.15 -3.44
N VAL A 166 11.94 23.15 -3.53
CA VAL A 166 13.30 23.03 -4.07
C VAL A 166 14.30 23.41 -2.98
N SER A 167 15.49 22.82 -3.04
CA SER A 167 16.56 23.22 -2.12
C SER A 167 17.11 24.62 -2.51
N GLU A 168 17.67 25.33 -1.55
CA GLU A 168 18.27 26.65 -1.79
C GLU A 168 19.42 26.61 -2.81
N THR A 169 20.00 25.45 -3.04
CA THR A 169 21.13 25.24 -3.97
C THR A 169 20.70 24.83 -5.37
N GLU A 170 19.41 24.51 -5.58
CA GLU A 170 18.90 24.11 -6.88
C GLU A 170 18.54 25.31 -7.76
N SER A 171 18.80 25.18 -9.06
CA SER A 171 18.42 26.17 -10.04
C SER A 171 16.93 26.15 -10.30
N LEU A 172 16.29 27.32 -10.29
CA LEU A 172 14.89 27.46 -10.70
C LEU A 172 14.73 27.56 -12.25
N GLU A 173 15.83 27.53 -12.99
CA GLU A 173 15.79 27.55 -14.45
C GLU A 173 15.26 26.21 -14.97
N ASN A 174 14.21 26.26 -15.80
CA ASN A 174 13.50 25.09 -16.31
C ASN A 174 12.87 24.18 -15.22
N ALA A 175 12.50 24.75 -14.06
CA ALA A 175 11.91 24.05 -12.93
C ALA A 175 10.37 23.99 -12.98
N THR A 176 9.77 24.21 -14.16
CA THR A 176 8.33 24.15 -14.36
C THR A 176 7.96 22.89 -15.13
N TYR A 177 7.02 22.12 -14.61
CA TYR A 177 6.47 20.93 -15.25
C TYR A 177 5.06 21.22 -15.75
N LEU A 178 4.77 20.81 -16.98
CA LEU A 178 3.44 20.87 -17.56
C LEU A 178 3.02 19.47 -17.98
N SER A 179 1.84 19.05 -17.58
CA SER A 179 1.25 17.79 -18.05
C SER A 179 -0.19 17.99 -18.51
N VAL A 180 -0.59 17.19 -19.51
CA VAL A 180 -1.97 17.09 -19.99
C VAL A 180 -2.36 15.63 -19.90
N ASN A 181 -3.42 15.35 -19.15
CA ASN A 181 -3.83 14.00 -18.81
C ASN A 181 -5.27 13.77 -19.26
N THR A 182 -5.54 12.60 -19.80
CA THR A 182 -6.89 12.20 -20.19
C THR A 182 -7.13 10.75 -19.77
N SER A 183 -8.37 10.44 -19.39
CA SER A 183 -8.85 9.06 -19.28
C SER A 183 -9.67 8.73 -20.51
N ALA A 184 -9.34 7.66 -21.22
CA ALA A 184 -10.01 7.27 -22.45
C ALA A 184 -11.32 6.48 -22.21
N GLY A 185 -11.68 6.26 -20.97
CA GLY A 185 -12.79 5.40 -20.61
C GLY A 185 -12.45 3.90 -20.72
N ASN A 186 -13.45 3.06 -20.53
CA ASN A 186 -13.34 1.60 -20.65
C ASN A 186 -13.47 1.15 -22.10
#